data_a3e4bb8146eabb0b283c1d4f16df187e
#
_entry.id   a3e4bb8146eabb0b283c1d4f16df187e
#
_cell.length_a   1.000
_cell.length_b   1.000
_cell.length_c   1.000
_cell.angle_alpha   90.00
_cell.angle_beta   90.00
_cell.angle_gamma   90.00
#
_symmetry.space_group_name_H-M   'P 1'
#
loop_
_entity.id
_entity.type
_entity.pdbx_description
1 polymer ?
#
loop_
_entity_poly.entity_id
_entity_poly.type
_entity_poly.pdbx_seq_one_letter_code
_entity_poly.pdbx_strand_id
1 'polypeptide(L)'
;NQLAYLSAIQETNAGTATVLQYVCPVGILAYTCIKDKVAPTIAEILSMILAIGGTFLIATHGQMDQLSMTPAGLFWGLFSALTYALYIILPIKLIQKWGSILVIGVGMTISGFVAVPFTGIIGASLPMSFDIFLAFAGIILIGTVFAYTAFLKGASLVGPVKSSLLASIEPISAVFFAFIIMGDIFYPVDFLGMAMILLAVTIISLKDLMLEKRKKSA
;
A
#
# COMPACT_ATOMS: atom_id res chain seq x y z
N ASN A 1 -7.38 -0.31 8.16
CA ASN A 1 -6.13 -0.79 7.57
C ASN A 1 -4.94 -0.61 8.53
N GLN A 2 -4.61 0.62 8.98
CA GLN A 2 -3.40 0.88 9.79
C GLN A 2 -3.32 0.05 11.08
N LEU A 3 -4.40 -0.09 11.83
CA LEU A 3 -4.41 -0.93 13.03
C LEU A 3 -4.06 -2.39 12.71
N ALA A 4 -4.64 -2.95 11.65
CA ALA A 4 -4.35 -4.31 11.23
C ALA A 4 -2.88 -4.49 10.81
N TYR A 5 -2.32 -3.51 10.09
CA TYR A 5 -0.93 -3.51 9.67
C TYR A 5 0.04 -3.40 10.86
N LEU A 6 -0.23 -2.48 11.80
CA LEU A 6 0.58 -2.34 13.02
C LEU A 6 0.51 -3.59 13.90
N SER A 7 -0.67 -4.22 14.02
CA SER A 7 -0.79 -5.50 14.73
C SER A 7 0.01 -6.61 14.02
N ALA A 8 0.02 -6.63 12.68
CA ALA A 8 0.86 -7.56 11.95
C ALA A 8 2.36 -7.35 12.22
N ILE A 9 2.82 -6.08 12.31
CA ILE A 9 4.21 -5.76 12.65
C ILE A 9 4.54 -6.22 14.07
N GLN A 10 3.66 -6.05 15.03
CA GLN A 10 3.86 -6.47 16.42
C GLN A 10 4.00 -7.99 16.55
N GLU A 11 3.23 -8.74 15.76
CA GLU A 11 3.22 -10.20 15.77
C GLU A 11 4.30 -10.84 14.88
N THR A 12 4.93 -10.05 14.01
CA THR A 12 5.96 -10.51 13.08
C THR A 12 7.14 -9.53 13.05
N ASN A 13 7.32 -8.86 11.95
CA ASN A 13 8.20 -7.70 11.75
C ASN A 13 7.68 -6.85 10.58
N ALA A 14 8.25 -5.66 10.40
CA ALA A 14 7.82 -4.74 9.34
C ALA A 14 7.93 -5.35 7.94
N GLY A 15 8.98 -6.12 7.66
CA GLY A 15 9.18 -6.77 6.37
C GLY A 15 8.08 -7.81 6.08
N THR A 16 7.86 -8.75 7.02
CA THR A 16 6.82 -9.78 6.88
C THR A 16 5.42 -9.18 6.77
N ALA A 17 5.09 -8.20 7.61
CA ALA A 17 3.79 -7.51 7.55
C ALA A 17 3.58 -6.83 6.19
N THR A 18 4.62 -6.19 5.64
CA THR A 18 4.59 -5.54 4.33
C THR A 18 4.36 -6.55 3.21
N VAL A 19 5.10 -7.67 3.18
CA VAL A 19 4.90 -8.74 2.19
C VAL A 19 3.47 -9.25 2.21
N LEU A 20 2.93 -9.54 3.40
CA LEU A 20 1.56 -10.03 3.55
C LEU A 20 0.52 -8.99 3.07
N GLN A 21 0.72 -7.71 3.39
CA GLN A 21 -0.16 -6.64 2.93
C GLN A 21 -0.13 -6.47 1.40
N TYR A 22 1.03 -6.64 0.76
CA TYR A 22 1.18 -6.56 -0.70
C TYR A 22 0.60 -7.75 -1.47
N VAL A 23 -0.04 -8.72 -0.80
CA VAL A 23 -0.97 -9.66 -1.44
C VAL A 23 -2.29 -8.96 -1.86
N CYS A 24 -2.55 -7.75 -1.35
CA CYS A 24 -3.74 -6.94 -1.66
C CYS A 24 -4.07 -6.82 -3.18
N PRO A 25 -3.13 -6.57 -4.12
CA PRO A 25 -3.43 -6.51 -5.55
C PRO A 25 -4.07 -7.78 -6.10
N VAL A 26 -3.69 -8.94 -5.58
CA VAL A 26 -4.31 -10.22 -5.96
C VAL A 26 -5.79 -10.25 -5.58
N GLY A 27 -6.10 -9.84 -4.35
CA GLY A 27 -7.48 -9.73 -3.87
C GLY A 27 -8.32 -8.73 -4.69
N ILE A 28 -7.74 -7.59 -5.03
CA ILE A 28 -8.39 -6.56 -5.86
C ILE A 28 -8.65 -7.08 -7.27
N LEU A 29 -7.68 -7.76 -7.89
CA LEU A 29 -7.85 -8.33 -9.22
C LEU A 29 -8.93 -9.41 -9.22
N ALA A 30 -8.88 -10.35 -8.27
CA ALA A 30 -9.90 -11.39 -8.12
C ALA A 30 -11.30 -10.78 -7.97
N TYR A 31 -11.45 -9.79 -7.09
CA TYR A 31 -12.72 -9.07 -6.93
C TYR A 31 -13.19 -8.41 -8.24
N THR A 32 -12.29 -7.73 -8.94
CA THR A 32 -12.62 -7.01 -10.19
C THR A 32 -13.01 -8.01 -11.28
N CYS A 33 -12.28 -9.11 -11.43
CA CYS A 33 -12.59 -10.16 -12.40
C CYS A 33 -13.95 -10.80 -12.14
N ILE A 34 -14.28 -11.09 -10.88
CA ILE A 34 -15.58 -11.69 -10.50
C ILE A 34 -16.72 -10.69 -10.77
N LYS A 35 -16.52 -9.42 -10.36
CA LYS A 35 -17.53 -8.38 -10.50
C LYS A 35 -17.83 -8.04 -11.96
N ASP A 36 -16.79 -7.88 -12.77
CA ASP A 36 -16.91 -7.45 -14.16
C ASP A 36 -17.04 -8.65 -15.12
N LYS A 37 -16.98 -9.90 -14.58
CA LYS A 37 -17.03 -11.17 -15.32
C LYS A 37 -15.99 -11.25 -16.46
N VAL A 38 -14.79 -10.74 -16.19
CA VAL A 38 -13.67 -10.70 -17.14
C VAL A 38 -12.50 -11.47 -16.57
N ALA A 39 -11.86 -12.31 -17.40
CA ALA A 39 -10.65 -13.03 -16.99
C ALA A 39 -9.46 -12.05 -16.84
N PRO A 40 -8.54 -12.31 -15.89
CA PRO A 40 -7.33 -11.51 -15.75
C PRO A 40 -6.45 -11.66 -16.99
N THR A 41 -5.81 -10.57 -17.37
CA THR A 41 -4.86 -10.59 -18.49
C THR A 41 -3.49 -11.10 -18.02
N ILE A 42 -2.72 -11.65 -18.94
CA ILE A 42 -1.35 -12.13 -18.66
C ILE A 42 -0.49 -10.99 -18.09
N ALA A 43 -0.65 -9.77 -18.61
CA ALA A 43 0.08 -8.60 -18.10
C ALA A 43 -0.25 -8.29 -16.62
N GLU A 44 -1.51 -8.41 -16.20
CA GLU A 44 -1.91 -8.23 -14.80
C GLU A 44 -1.33 -9.31 -13.89
N ILE A 45 -1.40 -10.57 -14.32
CA ILE A 45 -0.84 -11.69 -13.56
C ILE A 45 0.66 -11.54 -13.41
N LEU A 46 1.37 -11.26 -14.51
CA LEU A 46 2.83 -11.10 -14.51
C LEU A 46 3.26 -9.91 -13.64
N SER A 47 2.58 -8.76 -13.77
CA SER A 47 2.84 -7.58 -12.92
C SER A 47 2.64 -7.88 -11.44
N MET A 48 1.62 -8.66 -11.06
CA MET A 48 1.41 -9.07 -9.67
C MET A 48 2.54 -9.95 -9.14
N ILE A 49 2.93 -10.97 -9.89
CA ILE A 49 4.01 -11.88 -9.49
C ILE A 49 5.30 -11.10 -9.29
N LEU A 50 5.62 -10.18 -10.22
CA LEU A 50 6.81 -9.33 -10.12
C LEU A 50 6.72 -8.36 -8.94
N ALA A 51 5.57 -7.73 -8.71
CA ALA A 51 5.40 -6.79 -7.60
C ALA A 51 5.52 -7.48 -6.23
N ILE A 52 4.84 -8.62 -6.04
CA ILE A 52 4.91 -9.39 -4.79
C ILE A 52 6.32 -9.95 -4.59
N GLY A 53 6.93 -10.53 -5.62
CA GLY A 53 8.28 -11.07 -5.55
C GLY A 53 9.32 -9.98 -5.26
N GLY A 54 9.20 -8.81 -5.89
CA GLY A 54 10.07 -7.67 -5.64
C GLY A 54 9.94 -7.12 -4.22
N THR A 55 8.69 -6.96 -3.72
CA THR A 55 8.44 -6.55 -2.34
C THR A 55 8.99 -7.57 -1.34
N PHE A 56 8.85 -8.87 -1.63
CA PHE A 56 9.41 -9.93 -0.81
C PHE A 56 10.94 -9.83 -0.72
N LEU A 57 11.63 -9.64 -1.84
CA LEU A 57 13.10 -9.50 -1.87
C LEU A 57 13.58 -8.29 -1.08
N ILE A 58 12.91 -7.13 -1.23
CA ILE A 58 13.25 -5.91 -0.48
C ILE A 58 13.00 -6.11 1.02
N ALA A 59 11.87 -6.68 1.40
CA ALA A 59 11.49 -6.82 2.79
C ALA A 59 12.31 -7.85 3.57
N THR A 60 12.91 -8.82 2.88
CA THR A 60 13.70 -9.90 3.49
C THR A 60 15.18 -9.78 3.24
N HIS A 61 15.62 -8.85 2.39
CA HIS A 61 17.01 -8.79 1.87
C HIS A 61 17.49 -10.15 1.33
N GLY A 62 16.55 -10.97 0.81
CA GLY A 62 16.82 -12.34 0.34
C GLY A 62 17.02 -13.40 1.42
N GLN A 63 16.85 -13.06 2.69
CA GLN A 63 17.04 -13.98 3.82
C GLN A 63 15.67 -14.51 4.29
N MET A 64 15.38 -15.78 3.98
CA MET A 64 14.13 -16.43 4.37
C MET A 64 13.95 -16.55 5.89
N ASP A 65 15.04 -16.60 6.63
CA ASP A 65 15.04 -16.74 8.10
C ASP A 65 14.51 -15.49 8.82
N GLN A 66 14.45 -14.36 8.13
CA GLN A 66 13.89 -13.11 8.67
C GLN A 66 12.36 -13.05 8.61
N LEU A 67 11.72 -13.99 7.91
CA LEU A 67 10.27 -14.12 7.92
C LEU A 67 9.79 -14.77 9.22
N SER A 68 9.59 -13.94 10.24
CA SER A 68 8.93 -14.39 11.48
C SER A 68 7.44 -14.52 11.20
N MET A 69 6.93 -15.76 11.12
CA MET A 69 5.53 -16.00 10.82
C MET A 69 4.85 -16.75 11.95
N THR A 70 4.10 -16.02 12.78
CA THR A 70 3.18 -16.58 13.77
C THR A 70 1.79 -16.75 13.15
N PRO A 71 0.92 -17.65 13.65
CA PRO A 71 -0.47 -17.74 13.21
C PRO A 71 -1.23 -16.42 13.36
N ALA A 72 -0.98 -15.68 14.44
CA ALA A 72 -1.55 -14.35 14.67
C ALA A 72 -1.03 -13.34 13.65
N GLY A 73 0.27 -13.35 13.38
CA GLY A 73 0.90 -12.49 12.37
C GLY A 73 0.38 -12.74 10.96
N LEU A 74 0.19 -14.00 10.59
CA LEU A 74 -0.44 -14.37 9.32
C LEU A 74 -1.87 -13.83 9.22
N PHE A 75 -2.67 -14.01 10.28
CA PHE A 75 -4.04 -13.49 10.34
C PHE A 75 -4.07 -11.97 10.19
N TRP A 76 -3.29 -11.24 10.99
CA TRP A 76 -3.26 -9.77 10.93
C TRP A 76 -2.70 -9.25 9.61
N GLY A 77 -1.69 -9.91 9.04
CA GLY A 77 -1.12 -9.54 7.75
C GLY A 77 -2.11 -9.70 6.60
N LEU A 78 -2.79 -10.84 6.50
CA LEU A 78 -3.83 -11.05 5.49
C LEU A 78 -5.07 -10.16 5.73
N PHE A 79 -5.42 -9.91 6.99
CA PHE A 79 -6.49 -8.97 7.32
C PHE A 79 -6.11 -7.54 6.95
N SER A 80 -4.83 -7.15 7.08
CA SER A 80 -4.33 -5.87 6.60
C SER A 80 -4.43 -5.76 5.08
N ALA A 81 -4.10 -6.82 4.33
CA ALA A 81 -4.28 -6.87 2.87
C ALA A 81 -5.74 -6.70 2.45
N LEU A 82 -6.66 -7.38 3.14
CA LEU A 82 -8.10 -7.24 2.90
C LEU A 82 -8.58 -5.82 3.18
N THR A 83 -8.23 -5.26 4.33
CA THR A 83 -8.63 -3.89 4.69
C THR A 83 -8.00 -2.84 3.79
N TYR A 84 -6.79 -3.09 3.25
CA TYR A 84 -6.15 -2.24 2.26
C TYR A 84 -6.87 -2.31 0.91
N ALA A 85 -7.30 -3.51 0.48
CA ALA A 85 -8.12 -3.66 -0.72
C ALA A 85 -9.45 -2.89 -0.59
N LEU A 86 -10.14 -3.00 0.55
CA LEU A 86 -11.36 -2.27 0.83
C LEU A 86 -11.14 -0.75 0.85
N TYR A 87 -10.04 -0.30 1.45
CA TYR A 87 -9.64 1.12 1.45
C TYR A 87 -9.47 1.69 0.03
N ILE A 88 -8.97 0.90 -0.92
CA ILE A 88 -8.84 1.33 -2.31
C ILE A 88 -10.19 1.27 -3.06
N ILE A 89 -10.95 0.18 -2.90
CA ILE A 89 -12.15 -0.09 -3.71
C ILE A 89 -13.36 0.75 -3.27
N LEU A 90 -13.62 0.80 -1.96
CA LEU A 90 -14.88 1.37 -1.43
C LEU A 90 -15.04 2.87 -1.73
N PRO A 91 -14.02 3.72 -1.53
CA PRO A 91 -14.21 5.17 -1.66
C PRO A 91 -14.25 5.66 -3.11
N ILE A 92 -13.90 4.84 -4.12
CA ILE A 92 -13.79 5.29 -5.53
C ILE A 92 -15.05 6.03 -6.00
N LYS A 93 -16.23 5.44 -5.80
CA LYS A 93 -17.50 6.05 -6.22
C LYS A 93 -17.83 7.30 -5.42
N LEU A 94 -17.52 7.31 -4.13
CA LEU A 94 -17.73 8.47 -3.26
C LEU A 94 -16.80 9.62 -3.65
N ILE A 95 -15.54 9.30 -3.95
CA ILE A 95 -14.54 10.28 -4.39
C ILE A 95 -14.92 10.91 -5.73
N GLN A 96 -15.44 10.13 -6.66
CA GLN A 96 -15.94 10.64 -7.93
C GLN A 96 -17.12 11.62 -7.75
N LYS A 97 -17.96 11.41 -6.74
CA LYS A 97 -19.14 12.24 -6.45
C LYS A 97 -18.82 13.46 -5.58
N TRP A 98 -18.01 13.28 -4.53
CA TRP A 98 -17.81 14.26 -3.45
C TRP A 98 -16.39 14.83 -3.37
N GLY A 99 -15.47 14.31 -4.17
CA GLY A 99 -14.05 14.64 -4.12
C GLY A 99 -13.29 13.89 -3.03
N SER A 100 -11.95 13.80 -3.22
CA SER A 100 -11.10 13.00 -2.35
C SER A 100 -10.93 13.62 -0.95
N ILE A 101 -10.80 14.94 -0.84
CA ILE A 101 -10.58 15.63 0.44
C ILE A 101 -11.73 15.38 1.42
N LEU A 102 -12.98 15.56 0.95
CA LEU A 102 -14.15 15.38 1.81
C LEU A 102 -14.30 13.93 2.25
N VAL A 103 -14.21 12.99 1.31
CA VAL A 103 -14.39 11.56 1.60
C VAL A 103 -13.32 11.04 2.56
N ILE A 104 -12.06 11.44 2.36
CA ILE A 104 -10.95 11.01 3.23
C ILE A 104 -11.06 11.70 4.59
N GLY A 105 -11.31 13.01 4.62
CA GLY A 105 -11.45 13.75 5.87
C GLY A 105 -12.53 13.16 6.77
N VAL A 106 -13.73 12.93 6.23
CA VAL A 106 -14.82 12.29 6.99
C VAL A 106 -14.45 10.86 7.40
N GLY A 107 -13.89 10.06 6.48
CA GLY A 107 -13.47 8.69 6.77
C GLY A 107 -12.41 8.60 7.87
N MET A 108 -11.40 9.47 7.85
CA MET A 108 -10.36 9.53 8.89
C MET A 108 -10.91 10.01 10.24
N THR A 109 -11.79 10.99 10.23
CA THR A 109 -12.44 11.49 11.45
C THR A 109 -13.24 10.37 12.12
N ILE A 110 -14.09 9.67 11.37
CA ILE A 110 -14.87 8.54 11.91
C ILE A 110 -13.93 7.43 12.41
N SER A 111 -12.90 7.07 11.62
CA SER A 111 -11.92 6.06 12.01
C SER A 111 -11.15 6.44 13.27
N GLY A 112 -10.81 7.73 13.44
CA GLY A 112 -10.16 8.24 14.63
C GLY A 112 -11.03 8.06 15.87
N PHE A 113 -12.29 8.48 15.81
CA PHE A 113 -13.23 8.31 16.93
C PHE A 113 -13.46 6.83 17.29
N VAL A 114 -13.54 5.95 16.30
CA VAL A 114 -13.69 4.50 16.55
C VAL A 114 -12.41 3.89 17.12
N ALA A 115 -11.23 4.36 16.69
CA ALA A 115 -9.95 3.80 17.14
C ALA A 115 -9.53 4.23 18.56
N VAL A 116 -9.86 5.45 18.96
CA VAL A 116 -9.46 6.03 20.27
C VAL A 116 -9.68 5.09 21.46
N PRO A 117 -10.85 4.43 21.65
CA PRO A 117 -11.07 3.52 22.77
C PRO A 117 -10.14 2.30 22.80
N PHE A 118 -9.60 1.88 21.64
CA PHE A 118 -8.79 0.67 21.50
C PHE A 118 -7.29 0.95 21.51
N THR A 119 -6.87 2.21 21.43
CA THR A 119 -5.44 2.58 21.30
C THR A 119 -4.77 2.94 22.62
N GLY A 120 -5.53 3.03 23.72
CA GLY A 120 -4.98 3.45 25.03
C GLY A 120 -4.43 4.88 25.05
N ILE A 121 -4.73 5.68 24.02
CA ILE A 121 -4.21 7.05 23.89
C ILE A 121 -4.80 8.02 24.92
N ILE A 122 -5.96 7.63 25.51
CA ILE A 122 -6.62 8.39 26.57
C ILE A 122 -5.76 8.30 27.83
N GLY A 123 -5.15 9.40 28.22
CA GLY A 123 -4.25 9.46 29.37
C GLY A 123 -2.77 9.27 29.06
N ALA A 124 -2.40 9.03 27.81
CA ALA A 124 -1.00 9.01 27.42
C ALA A 124 -0.42 10.44 27.43
N SER A 125 0.63 10.65 28.22
CA SER A 125 1.41 11.91 28.19
C SER A 125 2.54 11.78 27.18
N LEU A 126 2.49 12.59 26.12
CA LEU A 126 3.59 12.71 25.18
C LEU A 126 4.48 13.89 25.59
N PRO A 127 5.81 13.69 25.66
CA PRO A 127 6.72 14.83 25.88
C PRO A 127 6.65 15.72 24.62
N MET A 128 6.02 16.90 24.74
CA MET A 128 5.89 17.85 23.63
C MET A 128 7.18 18.67 23.52
N SER A 129 8.04 18.30 22.57
CA SER A 129 9.14 19.14 22.08
C SER A 129 8.79 19.72 20.71
N PHE A 130 9.51 20.76 20.29
CA PHE A 130 9.33 21.36 18.96
C PHE A 130 9.58 20.35 17.83
N ASP A 131 10.57 19.48 17.99
CA ASP A 131 10.92 18.44 17.02
C ASP A 131 9.79 17.41 16.88
N ILE A 132 9.21 17.01 18.01
CA ILE A 132 8.05 16.08 18.02
C ILE A 132 6.85 16.74 17.35
N PHE A 133 6.57 18.02 17.65
CA PHE A 133 5.50 18.76 16.97
C PHE A 133 5.71 18.81 15.46
N LEU A 134 6.94 19.12 15.01
CA LEU A 134 7.28 19.18 13.59
C LEU A 134 7.15 17.81 12.91
N ALA A 135 7.59 16.74 13.57
CA ALA A 135 7.43 15.38 13.09
C ALA A 135 5.94 15.00 12.92
N PHE A 136 5.11 15.27 13.92
CA PHE A 136 3.66 15.04 13.82
C PHE A 136 3.01 15.89 12.74
N ALA A 137 3.37 17.16 12.60
CA ALA A 137 2.87 18.03 11.54
C ALA A 137 3.23 17.47 10.15
N GLY A 138 4.45 16.99 9.96
CA GLY A 138 4.91 16.35 8.73
C GLY A 138 4.12 15.07 8.44
N ILE A 139 3.94 14.18 9.40
CA ILE A 139 3.17 12.93 9.26
C ILE A 139 1.70 13.26 8.93
N ILE A 140 1.09 14.22 9.61
CA ILE A 140 -0.32 14.54 9.41
C ILE A 140 -0.53 15.25 8.06
N LEU A 141 0.22 16.32 7.78
CA LEU A 141 -0.04 17.14 6.59
C LEU A 141 0.47 16.49 5.31
N ILE A 142 1.70 15.97 5.31
CA ILE A 142 2.32 15.38 4.12
C ILE A 142 1.98 13.90 4.03
N GLY A 143 2.31 13.13 5.06
CA GLY A 143 2.15 11.67 5.05
C GLY A 143 0.70 11.19 5.11
N THR A 144 -0.22 12.02 5.63
CA THR A 144 -1.63 11.63 5.75
C THR A 144 -2.50 12.44 4.81
N VAL A 145 -2.68 13.74 5.04
CA VAL A 145 -3.65 14.53 4.27
C VAL A 145 -3.30 14.57 2.79
N PHE A 146 -2.07 14.94 2.46
CA PHE A 146 -1.64 15.05 1.06
C PHE A 146 -1.53 13.66 0.41
N ALA A 147 -0.79 12.73 1.01
CA ALA A 147 -0.51 11.43 0.39
C ALA A 147 -1.78 10.60 0.15
N TYR A 148 -2.66 10.45 1.16
CA TYR A 148 -3.91 9.70 0.98
C TYR A 148 -4.87 10.38 0.00
N THR A 149 -4.94 11.72 0.04
CA THR A 149 -5.81 12.47 -0.88
C THR A 149 -5.34 12.32 -2.33
N ALA A 150 -4.04 12.44 -2.58
CA ALA A 150 -3.43 12.27 -3.90
C ALA A 150 -3.58 10.82 -4.39
N PHE A 151 -3.27 9.83 -3.54
CA PHE A 151 -3.36 8.42 -3.88
C PHE A 151 -4.79 8.00 -4.24
N LEU A 152 -5.77 8.29 -3.39
CA LEU A 152 -7.16 7.90 -3.64
C LEU A 152 -7.80 8.69 -4.79
N LYS A 153 -7.39 9.95 -4.99
CA LYS A 153 -7.76 10.69 -6.20
C LYS A 153 -7.22 9.99 -7.44
N GLY A 154 -5.95 9.62 -7.45
CA GLY A 154 -5.33 8.84 -8.51
C GLY A 154 -6.05 7.51 -8.74
N ALA A 155 -6.34 6.75 -7.66
CA ALA A 155 -7.05 5.48 -7.72
C ALA A 155 -8.46 5.62 -8.34
N SER A 156 -9.15 6.73 -8.08
CA SER A 156 -10.46 7.02 -8.69
C SER A 156 -10.41 7.28 -10.19
N LEU A 157 -9.24 7.66 -10.72
CA LEU A 157 -9.02 7.94 -12.15
C LEU A 157 -8.54 6.70 -12.90
N VAL A 158 -7.58 5.95 -12.34
CA VAL A 158 -6.95 4.81 -13.03
C VAL A 158 -7.57 3.46 -12.70
N GLY A 159 -8.39 3.39 -11.66
CA GLY A 159 -9.05 2.18 -11.18
C GLY A 159 -8.24 1.41 -10.14
N PRO A 160 -8.88 0.47 -9.41
CA PRO A 160 -8.31 -0.16 -8.21
C PRO A 160 -7.13 -1.11 -8.51
N VAL A 161 -7.18 -1.88 -9.58
CA VAL A 161 -6.10 -2.83 -9.95
C VAL A 161 -4.81 -2.08 -10.27
N LYS A 162 -4.89 -1.03 -11.11
CA LYS A 162 -3.71 -0.24 -11.48
C LYS A 162 -3.15 0.52 -10.29
N SER A 163 -4.00 1.16 -9.49
CA SER A 163 -3.54 1.92 -8.33
C SER A 163 -2.87 1.05 -7.28
N SER A 164 -3.36 -0.17 -7.05
CA SER A 164 -2.71 -1.12 -6.13
C SER A 164 -1.35 -1.59 -6.63
N LEU A 165 -1.19 -1.79 -7.94
CA LEU A 165 0.11 -2.12 -8.54
C LEU A 165 1.07 -0.92 -8.53
N LEU A 166 0.59 0.29 -8.80
CA LEU A 166 1.40 1.51 -8.70
C LEU A 166 1.85 1.78 -7.26
N ALA A 167 1.03 1.42 -6.27
CA ALA A 167 1.41 1.52 -4.86
C ALA A 167 2.62 0.65 -4.51
N SER A 168 2.95 -0.38 -5.31
CA SER A 168 4.16 -1.20 -5.12
C SER A 168 5.48 -0.42 -5.28
N ILE A 169 5.44 0.85 -5.71
CA ILE A 169 6.58 1.77 -5.64
C ILE A 169 6.90 2.17 -4.18
N GLU A 170 5.95 2.05 -3.27
CA GLU A 170 6.11 2.41 -1.86
C GLU A 170 7.32 1.72 -1.19
N PRO A 171 7.54 0.40 -1.29
CA PRO A 171 8.72 -0.26 -0.73
C PRO A 171 10.04 0.30 -1.27
N ILE A 172 10.09 0.65 -2.57
CA ILE A 172 11.29 1.25 -3.19
C ILE A 172 11.58 2.61 -2.54
N SER A 173 10.54 3.43 -2.42
CA SER A 173 10.66 4.75 -1.79
C SER A 173 11.06 4.64 -0.31
N ALA A 174 10.48 3.68 0.42
CA ALA A 174 10.81 3.43 1.83
C ALA A 174 12.29 3.09 2.01
N VAL A 175 12.83 2.15 1.23
CA VAL A 175 14.26 1.78 1.26
C VAL A 175 15.15 2.96 0.88
N PHE A 176 14.79 3.71 -0.15
CA PHE A 176 15.55 4.89 -0.60
C PHE A 176 15.65 5.95 0.51
N PHE A 177 14.53 6.27 1.17
CA PHE A 177 14.52 7.24 2.26
C PHE A 177 15.19 6.70 3.53
N ALA A 178 15.08 5.40 3.83
CA ALA A 178 15.80 4.78 4.92
C ALA A 178 17.32 4.91 4.74
N PHE A 179 17.82 4.68 3.52
CA PHE A 179 19.23 4.89 3.20
C PHE A 179 19.69 6.33 3.42
N ILE A 180 18.93 7.33 2.90
CA ILE A 180 19.33 8.74 2.98
C ILE A 180 19.21 9.31 4.39
N ILE A 181 18.12 8.95 5.12
CA ILE A 181 17.78 9.58 6.40
C ILE A 181 18.35 8.79 7.57
N MET A 182 18.29 7.45 7.51
CA MET A 182 18.68 6.55 8.61
C MET A 182 20.07 5.96 8.43
N GLY A 183 20.65 6.05 7.21
CA GLY A 183 21.96 5.48 6.90
C GLY A 183 21.93 3.95 6.74
N ASP A 184 20.77 3.40 6.44
CA ASP A 184 20.61 1.95 6.23
C ASP A 184 21.41 1.48 5.00
N ILE A 185 21.85 0.22 5.03
CA ILE A 185 22.70 -0.35 3.99
C ILE A 185 21.82 -1.05 2.94
N PHE A 186 22.07 -0.76 1.66
CA PHE A 186 21.48 -1.52 0.56
C PHE A 186 22.18 -2.85 0.37
N TYR A 187 21.40 -3.91 0.23
CA TYR A 187 21.89 -5.19 -0.20
C TYR A 187 21.73 -5.37 -1.72
N PRO A 188 22.62 -6.14 -2.40
CA PRO A 188 22.48 -6.36 -3.84
C PRO A 188 21.13 -6.92 -4.26
N VAL A 189 20.49 -7.71 -3.41
CA VAL A 189 19.16 -8.29 -3.65
C VAL A 189 18.04 -7.25 -3.65
N ASP A 190 18.21 -6.13 -2.94
CA ASP A 190 17.24 -5.05 -2.91
C ASP A 190 17.11 -4.40 -4.29
N PHE A 191 18.24 -4.25 -5.02
CA PHE A 191 18.22 -3.75 -6.40
C PHE A 191 17.46 -4.68 -7.34
N LEU A 192 17.55 -6.00 -7.14
CA LEU A 192 16.75 -6.97 -7.90
C LEU A 192 15.26 -6.81 -7.59
N GLY A 193 14.91 -6.69 -6.31
CA GLY A 193 13.53 -6.44 -5.88
C GLY A 193 12.97 -5.14 -6.46
N MET A 194 13.74 -4.04 -6.42
CA MET A 194 13.36 -2.77 -7.04
C MET A 194 13.16 -2.89 -8.55
N ALA A 195 14.05 -3.58 -9.25
CA ALA A 195 13.93 -3.82 -10.69
C ALA A 195 12.66 -4.62 -11.03
N MET A 196 12.32 -5.65 -10.26
CA MET A 196 11.10 -6.42 -10.44
C MET A 196 9.84 -5.55 -10.28
N ILE A 197 9.79 -4.67 -9.27
CA ILE A 197 8.67 -3.76 -9.05
C ILE A 197 8.55 -2.75 -10.20
N LEU A 198 9.66 -2.16 -10.64
CA LEU A 198 9.66 -1.22 -11.76
C LEU A 198 9.20 -1.90 -13.06
N LEU A 199 9.61 -3.14 -13.31
CA LEU A 199 9.13 -3.94 -14.42
C LEU A 199 7.62 -4.21 -14.32
N ALA A 200 7.11 -4.55 -13.13
CA ALA A 200 5.67 -4.75 -12.91
C ALA A 200 4.85 -3.51 -13.27
N VAL A 201 5.27 -2.34 -12.78
CA VAL A 201 4.64 -1.04 -13.07
C VAL A 201 4.73 -0.70 -14.55
N THR A 202 5.86 -0.98 -15.19
CA THR A 202 6.07 -0.73 -16.63
C THR A 202 5.15 -1.59 -17.48
N ILE A 203 5.05 -2.90 -17.19
CA ILE A 203 4.20 -3.85 -17.95
C ILE A 203 2.73 -3.40 -17.90
N ILE A 204 2.21 -3.04 -16.71
CA ILE A 204 0.81 -2.64 -16.59
C ILE A 204 0.54 -1.29 -17.29
N SER A 205 1.49 -0.36 -17.20
CA SER A 205 1.39 0.95 -17.86
C SER A 205 1.43 0.84 -19.39
N LEU A 206 2.32 0.00 -19.94
CA LEU A 206 2.42 -0.25 -21.38
C LEU A 206 1.16 -0.92 -21.94
N LYS A 207 0.59 -1.88 -21.21
CA LYS A 207 -0.69 -2.51 -21.59
C LYS A 207 -1.76 -1.44 -21.80
N ASP A 208 -1.87 -0.49 -20.88
CA ASP A 208 -2.88 0.55 -20.95
C ASP A 208 -2.70 1.49 -22.12
N LEU A 209 -1.46 1.92 -22.38
CA LEU A 209 -1.13 2.73 -23.53
C LEU A 209 -1.47 2.02 -24.86
N MET A 210 -1.24 0.72 -24.94
CA MET A 210 -1.60 -0.09 -26.12
C MET A 210 -3.13 -0.18 -26.31
N LEU A 211 -3.89 -0.33 -25.20
CA LEU A 211 -5.35 -0.37 -25.25
C LEU A 211 -5.97 0.98 -25.64
N GLU A 212 -5.41 2.09 -25.14
CA GLU A 212 -5.84 3.44 -25.52
C GLU A 212 -5.57 3.75 -26.99
N LYS A 213 -4.38 3.35 -27.50
CA LYS A 213 -4.04 3.52 -28.94
C LYS A 213 -5.02 2.74 -29.82
N ARG A 214 -5.35 1.49 -29.47
CA ARG A 214 -6.34 0.71 -30.22
C ARG A 214 -7.74 1.33 -30.23
N LYS A 215 -8.18 1.93 -29.12
CA LYS A 215 -9.47 2.63 -29.07
C LYS A 215 -9.52 3.92 -29.88
N LYS A 216 -8.38 4.58 -30.10
CA LYS A 216 -8.30 5.81 -30.91
C LYS A 216 -8.15 5.53 -32.42
N SER A 217 -7.78 4.31 -32.79
CA SER A 217 -7.59 3.89 -34.19
C SER A 217 -8.75 3.05 -34.75
N ALA A 218 -9.74 2.74 -33.92
CA ALA A 218 -11.02 2.10 -34.29
C ALA A 218 -12.18 3.10 -34.25
#